data_345662c5f5c2ef1882a1624d45557e15
#
_entry.id   345662c5f5c2ef1882a1624d45557e15
#
_cell.length_a   1.000
_cell.length_b   1.000
_cell.length_c   1.000
_cell.angle_alpha   90.00
_cell.angle_beta   90.00
_cell.angle_gamma   90.00
#
_symmetry.space_group_name_H-M   'P 1'
#
loop_
_entity.id
_entity.type
_entity.pdbx_description
1 polymer ?
#
loop_
_entity_poly.entity_id
_entity_poly.type
_entity_poly.pdbx_seq_one_letter_code
_entity_poly.pdbx_strand_id
1 'polypeptide(L)'
;MKIVIVGTAYPFRGGLATFNERLARQFQAEGHEVVMETFTLQYPSFLFPGKSQYSESAPPGDLKIEQSFSSVNPASWFKAANKITAYNPDMVIFAYWMSFMAPCLGTIAKRIKAKCNAKCFALVHNMLPHEQSLLDKLFPPYFVRTIDG
;
A
#
# COMPACT_ATOMS: atom_id res chain seq x y z
N MET A 1 16.24 -7.99 -7.59
CA MET A 1 15.96 -7.08 -6.45
C MET A 1 14.84 -7.67 -5.60
N LYS A 2 14.80 -7.29 -4.33
CA LYS A 2 13.66 -7.54 -3.44
C LYS A 2 12.72 -6.32 -3.47
N ILE A 3 11.49 -6.52 -3.90
CA ILE A 3 10.50 -5.46 -4.07
C ILE A 3 9.32 -5.74 -3.14
N VAL A 4 8.87 -4.71 -2.42
CA VAL A 4 7.64 -4.77 -1.65
C VAL A 4 6.63 -3.80 -2.23
N ILE A 5 5.43 -4.28 -2.54
CA ILE A 5 4.30 -3.44 -2.97
C ILE A 5 3.36 -3.28 -1.78
N VAL A 6 3.15 -2.05 -1.35
CA VAL A 6 2.27 -1.69 -0.23
C VAL A 6 1.01 -1.04 -0.77
N GLY A 7 -0.13 -1.69 -0.59
CA GLY A 7 -1.39 -1.20 -1.11
C GLY A 7 -2.50 -2.24 -1.17
N THR A 8 -3.55 -1.95 -1.92
CA THR A 8 -4.66 -2.89 -2.06
C THR A 8 -4.28 -4.08 -2.94
N ALA A 9 -4.60 -5.27 -2.46
CA ALA A 9 -4.44 -6.56 -3.14
C ALA A 9 -5.47 -7.54 -2.55
N TYR A 10 -5.48 -8.79 -2.99
CA TYR A 10 -6.32 -9.81 -2.36
C TYR A 10 -6.20 -9.76 -0.81
N PRO A 11 -7.28 -9.87 -0.04
CA PRO A 11 -8.65 -10.27 -0.41
C PRO A 11 -9.54 -9.13 -0.93
N PHE A 12 -9.02 -7.93 -1.13
CA PHE A 12 -9.79 -6.82 -1.67
C PHE A 12 -9.97 -6.97 -3.19
N ARG A 13 -11.13 -6.48 -3.70
CA ARG A 13 -11.44 -6.49 -5.12
C ARG A 13 -11.37 -5.11 -5.73
N GLY A 14 -11.30 -5.06 -7.04
CA GLY A 14 -11.38 -3.83 -7.84
C GLY A 14 -10.16 -3.61 -8.73
N GLY A 15 -10.23 -2.59 -9.56
CA GLY A 15 -9.21 -2.31 -10.57
C GLY A 15 -7.83 -2.06 -9.99
N LEU A 16 -7.74 -1.42 -8.82
CA LEU A 16 -6.47 -1.16 -8.17
C LEU A 16 -5.80 -2.43 -7.64
N ALA A 17 -6.58 -3.34 -7.02
CA ALA A 17 -6.06 -4.62 -6.56
C ALA A 17 -5.54 -5.44 -7.75
N THR A 18 -6.34 -5.55 -8.81
CA THR A 18 -5.95 -6.24 -10.05
C THR A 18 -4.70 -5.62 -10.66
N PHE A 19 -4.59 -4.29 -10.70
CA PHE A 19 -3.42 -3.60 -11.23
C PHE A 19 -2.16 -3.92 -10.41
N ASN A 20 -2.23 -3.80 -9.08
CA ASN A 20 -1.09 -4.06 -8.20
C ASN A 20 -0.62 -5.52 -8.30
N GLU A 21 -1.56 -6.47 -8.40
CA GLU A 21 -1.23 -7.88 -8.58
C GLU A 21 -0.58 -8.17 -9.94
N ARG A 22 -1.05 -7.52 -11.02
CA ARG A 22 -0.40 -7.61 -12.33
C ARG A 22 1.01 -7.03 -12.33
N LEU A 23 1.20 -5.89 -11.66
CA LEU A 23 2.51 -5.28 -11.48
C LEU A 23 3.46 -6.21 -10.72
N ALA A 24 2.99 -6.84 -9.64
CA ALA A 24 3.76 -7.83 -8.90
C ALA A 24 4.21 -9.00 -9.79
N ARG A 25 3.30 -9.56 -10.59
CA ARG A 25 3.61 -10.63 -11.54
C ARG A 25 4.62 -10.21 -12.61
N GLN A 26 4.52 -8.97 -13.09
CA GLN A 26 5.48 -8.44 -14.07
C GLN A 26 6.89 -8.38 -13.47
N PHE A 27 7.04 -7.86 -12.25
CA PHE A 27 8.33 -7.86 -11.57
C PHE A 27 8.86 -9.28 -11.31
N GLN A 28 8.02 -10.24 -10.96
CA GLN A 28 8.41 -11.64 -10.82
C GLN A 28 8.91 -12.23 -12.16
N ALA A 29 8.21 -11.91 -13.26
CA ALA A 29 8.62 -12.36 -14.60
C ALA A 29 9.97 -11.77 -15.04
N GLU A 30 10.34 -10.60 -14.51
CA GLU A 30 11.64 -9.96 -14.70
C GLU A 30 12.73 -10.48 -13.72
N GLY A 31 12.42 -11.49 -12.92
CA GLY A 31 13.36 -12.14 -12.00
C GLY A 31 13.50 -11.44 -10.64
N HIS A 32 12.55 -10.62 -10.24
CA HIS A 32 12.57 -9.98 -8.94
C HIS A 32 11.79 -10.81 -7.90
N GLU A 33 12.25 -10.74 -6.66
CA GLU A 33 11.53 -11.30 -5.52
C GLU A 33 10.51 -10.26 -5.03
N VAL A 34 9.21 -10.61 -5.05
CA VAL A 34 8.12 -9.65 -4.77
C VAL A 34 7.25 -10.14 -3.63
N VAL A 35 6.97 -9.24 -2.69
CA VAL A 35 5.97 -9.41 -1.62
C VAL A 35 4.98 -8.26 -1.69
N MET A 36 3.72 -8.57 -1.49
CA MET A 36 2.66 -7.56 -1.37
C MET A 36 2.20 -7.47 0.09
N GLU A 37 2.22 -6.27 0.63
CA GLU A 37 1.67 -5.96 1.95
C GLU A 37 0.37 -5.19 1.76
N THR A 38 -0.74 -5.80 2.20
CA THR A 38 -2.07 -5.23 2.03
C THR A 38 -2.78 -5.00 3.37
N PHE A 39 -3.94 -4.41 3.30
CA PHE A 39 -4.71 -4.02 4.47
C PHE A 39 -5.36 -5.22 5.17
N THR A 40 -5.43 -5.15 6.49
CA THR A 40 -6.38 -5.95 7.30
C THR A 40 -7.76 -5.28 7.30
N LEU A 41 -7.78 -3.93 7.31
CA LEU A 41 -8.96 -3.09 7.13
C LEU A 41 -8.60 -1.95 6.19
N GLN A 42 -9.19 -1.94 4.99
CA GLN A 42 -8.92 -0.89 4.00
C GLN A 42 -9.80 0.34 4.21
N TYR A 43 -11.10 0.14 4.37
CA TYR A 43 -12.07 1.19 4.66
C TYR A 43 -12.90 0.85 5.88
N PRO A 44 -13.07 1.78 6.83
CA PRO A 44 -14.16 1.70 7.79
C PRO A 44 -15.51 1.61 7.07
N SER A 45 -16.46 0.88 7.65
CA SER A 45 -17.74 0.60 7.00
C SER A 45 -18.52 1.85 6.57
N PHE A 46 -18.39 2.94 7.32
CA PHE A 46 -19.05 4.22 7.02
C PHE A 46 -18.43 4.99 5.83
N LEU A 47 -17.21 4.64 5.42
CA LEU A 47 -16.53 5.27 4.28
C LEU A 47 -16.63 4.46 2.99
N PHE A 48 -17.18 3.25 3.06
CA PHE A 48 -17.30 2.38 1.89
C PHE A 48 -18.72 2.39 1.33
N PRO A 49 -18.94 2.94 0.13
CA PRO A 49 -20.28 3.07 -0.45
C PRO A 49 -20.82 1.77 -1.06
N GLY A 50 -20.03 0.70 -1.12
CA GLY A 50 -20.38 -0.57 -1.76
C GLY A 50 -20.88 -1.65 -0.79
N LYS A 51 -21.47 -2.71 -1.34
CA LYS A 51 -21.94 -3.84 -0.55
C LYS A 51 -20.82 -4.72 0.01
N SER A 52 -19.72 -4.87 -0.73
CA SER A 52 -18.53 -5.64 -0.31
C SER A 52 -17.28 -5.12 -1.00
N GLN A 53 -16.20 -4.98 -0.22
CA GLN A 53 -14.87 -4.66 -0.72
C GLN A 53 -14.01 -5.91 -0.95
N TYR A 54 -14.53 -7.09 -0.66
CA TYR A 54 -13.81 -8.35 -0.74
C TYR A 54 -14.09 -9.12 -2.02
N SER A 55 -13.07 -9.85 -2.48
CA SER A 55 -13.15 -10.78 -3.60
C SER A 55 -13.83 -12.08 -3.18
N GLU A 56 -14.63 -12.65 -4.08
CA GLU A 56 -15.20 -13.99 -3.94
C GLU A 56 -14.27 -15.07 -4.54
N SER A 57 -13.18 -14.64 -5.19
CA SER A 57 -12.21 -15.54 -5.81
C SER A 57 -11.28 -16.17 -4.78
N ALA A 58 -10.68 -17.32 -5.14
CA ALA A 58 -9.61 -17.92 -4.35
C ALA A 58 -8.35 -17.02 -4.30
N PRO A 59 -7.51 -17.13 -3.24
CA PRO A 59 -6.24 -16.41 -3.17
C PRO A 59 -5.35 -16.73 -4.37
N PRO A 60 -4.64 -15.73 -4.94
CA PRO A 60 -3.65 -15.98 -5.96
C PRO A 60 -2.51 -16.85 -5.40
N GLY A 61 -2.33 -18.07 -5.92
CA GLY A 61 -1.30 -18.99 -5.45
C GLY A 61 0.11 -18.63 -5.91
N ASP A 62 0.23 -17.74 -6.88
CA ASP A 62 1.46 -17.28 -7.50
C ASP A 62 2.05 -16.01 -6.86
N LEU A 63 1.31 -15.35 -5.97
CA LEU A 63 1.71 -14.13 -5.31
C LEU A 63 1.81 -14.31 -3.79
N LYS A 64 2.88 -13.78 -3.21
CA LYS A 64 3.01 -13.65 -1.76
C LYS A 64 2.31 -12.38 -1.31
N ILE A 65 1.08 -12.50 -0.80
CA ILE A 65 0.25 -11.39 -0.31
C ILE A 65 0.04 -11.58 1.19
N GLU A 66 0.33 -10.54 1.96
CA GLU A 66 0.21 -10.55 3.41
C GLU A 66 -0.61 -9.36 3.91
N GLN A 67 -1.65 -9.63 4.70
CA GLN A 67 -2.44 -8.59 5.37
C GLN A 67 -1.73 -8.15 6.64
N SER A 68 -1.21 -6.92 6.71
CA SER A 68 -0.34 -6.50 7.79
C SER A 68 -0.74 -5.22 8.51
N PHE A 69 -1.59 -4.37 7.90
CA PHE A 69 -1.93 -3.08 8.49
C PHE A 69 -3.36 -2.65 8.24
N SER A 70 -3.90 -1.88 9.16
CA SER A 70 -5.20 -1.23 9.04
C SER A 70 -5.02 0.23 8.65
N SER A 71 -5.88 0.75 7.79
CA SER A 71 -5.85 2.16 7.37
C SER A 71 -6.03 3.15 8.53
N VAL A 72 -6.65 2.71 9.63
CA VAL A 72 -7.03 3.56 10.78
C VAL A 72 -6.34 3.20 12.10
N ASN A 73 -5.51 2.16 12.14
CA ASN A 73 -4.83 1.74 13.37
C ASN A 73 -3.32 2.03 13.32
N PRO A 74 -2.82 3.10 13.95
CA PRO A 74 -1.40 3.46 13.91
C PRO A 74 -0.46 2.37 14.43
N ALA A 75 -0.87 1.58 15.42
CA ALA A 75 -0.04 0.49 15.95
C ALA A 75 0.28 -0.54 14.86
N SER A 76 -0.66 -0.80 13.95
CA SER A 76 -0.44 -1.71 12.82
C SER A 76 0.55 -1.15 11.79
N TRP A 77 0.65 0.17 11.64
CA TRP A 77 1.60 0.81 10.71
C TRP A 77 3.05 0.58 11.13
N PHE A 78 3.30 0.68 12.44
CA PHE A 78 4.63 0.39 12.99
C PHE A 78 5.01 -1.09 12.86
N LYS A 79 4.05 -2.00 13.09
CA LYS A 79 4.27 -3.45 12.90
C LYS A 79 4.56 -3.77 11.43
N ALA A 80 3.77 -3.24 10.50
CA ALA A 80 3.98 -3.43 9.07
C ALA A 80 5.34 -2.88 8.62
N ALA A 81 5.72 -1.67 9.04
CA ALA A 81 7.02 -1.11 8.73
C ALA A 81 8.18 -1.97 9.25
N ASN A 82 8.08 -2.50 10.48
CA ASN A 82 9.09 -3.41 11.02
C ASN A 82 9.21 -4.71 10.21
N LYS A 83 8.07 -5.29 9.83
CA LYS A 83 8.01 -6.49 9.01
C LYS A 83 8.64 -6.25 7.62
N ILE A 84 8.27 -5.17 6.94
CA ILE A 84 8.84 -4.80 5.65
C ILE A 84 10.35 -4.57 5.78
N THR A 85 10.80 -3.87 6.82
CA THR A 85 12.22 -3.64 7.07
C THR A 85 12.99 -4.95 7.30
N ALA A 86 12.41 -5.91 8.03
CA ALA A 86 13.02 -7.22 8.28
C ALA A 86 13.18 -8.04 6.99
N TYR A 87 12.33 -7.83 6.00
CA TYR A 87 12.46 -8.41 4.67
C TYR A 87 13.67 -7.86 3.90
N ASN A 88 14.20 -6.71 4.32
CA ASN A 88 15.33 -6.00 3.73
C ASN A 88 15.14 -5.74 2.21
N PRO A 89 14.10 -4.98 1.81
CA PRO A 89 13.83 -4.71 0.42
C PRO A 89 14.84 -3.72 -0.18
N ASP A 90 15.07 -3.82 -1.49
CA ASP A 90 15.78 -2.82 -2.28
C ASP A 90 14.84 -1.65 -2.63
N MET A 91 13.57 -1.98 -2.87
CA MET A 91 12.55 -1.03 -3.32
C MET A 91 11.20 -1.31 -2.64
N VAL A 92 10.51 -0.25 -2.24
CA VAL A 92 9.13 -0.29 -1.75
C VAL A 92 8.27 0.62 -2.62
N ILE A 93 7.19 0.09 -3.17
CA ILE A 93 6.24 0.82 -4.00
C ILE A 93 4.93 0.97 -3.24
N PHE A 94 4.52 2.20 -3.00
CA PHE A 94 3.25 2.53 -2.35
C PHE A 94 2.18 2.83 -3.39
N ALA A 95 1.15 2.01 -3.50
CA ALA A 95 -0.01 2.29 -4.32
C ALA A 95 -0.93 3.28 -3.61
N TYR A 96 -0.94 4.52 -4.09
CA TYR A 96 -1.68 5.63 -3.50
C TYR A 96 -2.84 6.06 -4.40
N TRP A 97 -4.05 6.18 -3.83
CA TRP A 97 -5.23 6.58 -4.61
C TRP A 97 -6.19 7.51 -3.88
N MET A 98 -5.99 7.79 -2.59
CA MET A 98 -6.91 8.65 -1.85
C MET A 98 -6.22 9.25 -0.62
N SER A 99 -6.53 10.52 -0.33
CA SER A 99 -5.92 11.33 0.73
C SER A 99 -6.00 10.69 2.11
N PHE A 100 -7.10 10.00 2.38
CA PHE A 100 -7.32 9.26 3.62
C PHE A 100 -6.22 8.23 3.92
N MET A 101 -5.57 7.67 2.91
CA MET A 101 -4.48 6.68 3.07
C MET A 101 -3.12 7.33 3.38
N ALA A 102 -2.98 8.63 3.19
CA ALA A 102 -1.69 9.31 3.33
C ALA A 102 -1.07 9.19 4.73
N PRO A 103 -1.81 9.33 5.85
CA PRO A 103 -1.23 9.14 7.19
C PRO A 103 -0.67 7.73 7.41
N CYS A 104 -1.40 6.72 6.96
CA CYS A 104 -1.01 5.32 7.04
C CYS A 104 0.25 5.04 6.20
N LEU A 105 0.17 5.27 4.90
CA LEU A 105 1.25 4.98 3.96
C LEU A 105 2.49 5.84 4.24
N GLY A 106 2.31 7.12 4.55
CA GLY A 106 3.41 8.03 4.90
C GLY A 106 4.14 7.63 6.17
N THR A 107 3.41 7.18 7.19
CA THR A 107 4.05 6.71 8.43
C THR A 107 4.83 5.42 8.20
N ILE A 108 4.29 4.48 7.43
CA ILE A 108 5.00 3.26 7.04
C ILE A 108 6.28 3.60 6.27
N ALA A 109 6.19 4.46 5.23
CA ALA A 109 7.33 4.88 4.42
C ALA A 109 8.42 5.57 5.27
N LYS A 110 8.04 6.52 6.10
CA LYS A 110 8.96 7.24 7.01
C LYS A 110 9.71 6.26 7.93
N ARG A 111 9.02 5.26 8.45
CA ARG A 111 9.63 4.25 9.35
C ARG A 111 10.57 3.31 8.61
N ILE A 112 10.23 2.91 7.39
CA ILE A 112 11.11 2.08 6.55
C ILE A 112 12.41 2.85 6.26
N LYS A 113 12.31 4.07 5.78
CA LYS A 113 13.49 4.92 5.46
C LYS A 113 14.38 5.21 6.68
N ALA A 114 13.81 5.22 7.89
CA ALA A 114 14.60 5.38 9.12
C ALA A 114 15.36 4.10 9.54
N LYS A 115 15.03 2.94 8.97
CA LYS A 115 15.55 1.64 9.41
C LYS A 115 16.33 0.86 8.35
N CYS A 116 16.14 1.15 7.08
CA CYS A 116 16.85 0.51 5.98
C CYS A 116 17.03 1.48 4.81
N ASN A 117 17.88 1.09 3.85
CA ASN A 117 18.22 1.90 2.69
C ASN A 117 17.26 1.69 1.49
N ALA A 118 16.11 1.07 1.71
CA ALA A 118 15.14 0.84 0.65
C ALA A 118 14.69 2.16 0.01
N LYS A 119 14.63 2.19 -1.31
CA LYS A 119 14.03 3.31 -2.05
C LYS A 119 12.52 3.20 -2.01
N CYS A 120 11.85 4.27 -1.61
CA CYS A 120 10.39 4.32 -1.49
C CYS A 120 9.81 5.15 -2.63
N PHE A 121 8.99 4.52 -3.47
CA PHE A 121 8.29 5.16 -4.59
C PHE A 121 6.79 5.14 -4.38
N ALA A 122 6.09 6.13 -4.94
CA ALA A 122 4.64 6.13 -4.98
C ALA A 122 4.13 5.89 -6.40
N LEU A 123 3.20 4.95 -6.52
CA LEU A 123 2.37 4.79 -7.68
C LEU A 123 1.05 5.51 -7.43
N VAL A 124 0.91 6.70 -7.99
CA VAL A 124 -0.22 7.57 -7.73
C VAL A 124 -1.31 7.36 -8.78
N HIS A 125 -2.41 6.72 -8.38
CA HIS A 125 -3.57 6.51 -9.25
C HIS A 125 -4.52 7.70 -9.24
N ASN A 126 -4.64 8.39 -8.10
CA ASN A 126 -5.42 9.61 -7.96
C ASN A 126 -4.82 10.45 -6.82
N MET A 127 -4.41 11.68 -7.12
CA MET A 127 -3.81 12.57 -6.13
C MET A 127 -4.87 13.39 -5.40
N LEU A 128 -5.87 13.88 -6.11
CA LEU A 128 -6.89 14.78 -5.57
C LEU A 128 -8.28 14.30 -5.99
N PRO A 129 -9.24 14.19 -5.06
CA PRO A 129 -10.63 13.95 -5.41
C PRO A 129 -11.24 15.16 -6.14
N HIS A 130 -12.31 14.94 -6.88
CA HIS A 130 -13.04 16.01 -7.59
C HIS A 130 -13.62 17.06 -6.63
N GLU A 131 -14.01 16.65 -5.41
CA GLU A 131 -14.42 17.53 -4.31
C GLU A 131 -13.36 17.51 -3.23
N GLN A 132 -12.64 18.63 -3.05
CA GLN A 132 -11.55 18.75 -2.10
C GLN A 132 -12.05 19.07 -0.68
N SER A 133 -11.68 18.22 0.27
CA SER A 133 -11.84 18.45 1.70
C SER A 133 -10.57 19.08 2.30
N LEU A 134 -10.63 19.52 3.55
CA LEU A 134 -9.44 19.97 4.28
C LEU A 134 -8.39 18.87 4.42
N LEU A 135 -8.82 17.60 4.52
CA LEU A 135 -7.92 16.45 4.59
C LEU A 135 -7.10 16.27 3.31
N ASP A 136 -7.70 16.61 2.16
CA ASP A 136 -7.03 16.52 0.85
C ASP A 136 -5.93 17.57 0.68
N LYS A 137 -5.95 18.62 1.48
CA LYS A 137 -4.88 19.64 1.50
C LYS A 137 -3.74 19.29 2.46
N LEU A 138 -4.04 18.59 3.55
CA LEU A 138 -3.09 18.31 4.63
C LEU A 138 -2.37 16.96 4.46
N PHE A 139 -3.08 15.92 4.07
CA PHE A 139 -2.57 14.56 4.11
C PHE A 139 -1.65 14.20 2.94
N PRO A 140 -1.96 14.51 1.67
CA PRO A 140 -1.07 14.20 0.55
C PRO A 140 0.34 14.79 0.70
N PRO A 141 0.52 16.06 1.12
CA PRO A 141 1.86 16.61 1.35
C PRO A 141 2.66 15.87 2.42
N TYR A 142 2.00 15.34 3.44
CA TYR A 142 2.66 14.49 4.44
C TYR A 142 3.24 13.24 3.79
N PHE A 143 2.44 12.51 3.00
CA PHE A 143 2.88 11.30 2.31
C PHE A 143 4.00 11.58 1.31
N VAL A 144 3.82 12.56 0.43
CA VAL A 144 4.79 12.89 -0.63
C VAL A 144 6.18 13.22 -0.08
N ARG A 145 6.26 13.87 1.09
CA ARG A 145 7.55 14.17 1.75
C ARG A 145 8.28 12.94 2.28
N THR A 146 7.63 11.78 2.35
CA THR A 146 8.22 10.55 2.89
C THR A 146 8.76 9.61 1.83
N ILE A 147 8.52 9.87 0.56
CA ILE A 147 8.94 9.04 -0.57
C ILE A 147 10.12 9.66 -1.32
N ASP A 148 10.77 8.86 -2.16
CA ASP A 148 11.92 9.27 -2.99
C ASP A 148 11.48 9.65 -4.43
N GLY A 149 10.30 9.20 -4.85
CA GLY A 149 9.73 9.48 -6.17
C GLY A 149 8.35 8.92 -6.39
#